data_71c0ac52240aef3ee0e4256dbd605a06
#
_entry.id   71c0ac52240aef3ee0e4256dbd605a06
#
_cell.length_a   1.000
_cell.length_b   1.000
_cell.length_c   1.000
_cell.angle_alpha   90.00
_cell.angle_beta   90.00
_cell.angle_gamma   90.00
#
_symmetry.space_group_name_H-M   'P 1'
#
loop_
_entity.id
_entity.type
_entity.pdbx_description
1 polymer ?
#
loop_
_entity_poly.entity_id
_entity_poly.type
_entity_poly.pdbx_seq_one_letter_code
_entity_poly.pdbx_strand_id
1 'polypeptide(L)'
;MSLNKALLFLLLLMGTGVNASTREEIERLYNPHGMAAPSGQKQPADTQGVQKVTPAPRWFRLSNGKTVNLADWKVVLFMQRSCPWCHQFDPVLKQVAQQYGFSVFPYTLDGQGDAAFPEA
;
A
#
# COMPACT_ATOMS: atom_id res chain seq x y z
N MET A 1 -43.24 -40.06 16.58
CA MET A 1 -42.02 -39.32 16.32
C MET A 1 -41.20 -39.31 17.58
N SER A 2 -40.02 -39.88 17.54
CA SER A 2 -39.18 -39.97 18.74
C SER A 2 -38.59 -38.58 19.05
N LEU A 3 -38.54 -38.23 20.30
CA LEU A 3 -38.06 -36.96 20.87
C LEU A 3 -36.65 -36.57 20.32
N ASN A 4 -35.85 -37.55 19.97
CA ASN A 4 -34.51 -37.37 19.42
C ASN A 4 -34.50 -36.75 18.02
N LYS A 5 -35.53 -36.98 17.18
CA LYS A 5 -35.57 -36.37 15.84
C LYS A 5 -35.96 -34.90 15.90
N ALA A 6 -36.85 -34.53 16.85
CA ALA A 6 -37.20 -33.13 17.06
C ALA A 6 -36.03 -32.31 17.61
N LEU A 7 -35.22 -32.91 18.50
CA LEU A 7 -34.04 -32.27 19.06
C LEU A 7 -32.97 -32.06 18.00
N LEU A 8 -32.81 -33.01 17.08
CA LEU A 8 -31.85 -32.94 15.98
C LEU A 8 -32.26 -31.87 14.95
N PHE A 9 -33.55 -31.71 14.72
CA PHE A 9 -34.10 -30.67 13.85
C PHE A 9 -33.96 -29.26 14.47
N LEU A 10 -34.10 -29.16 15.80
CA LEU A 10 -33.91 -27.91 16.54
C LEU A 10 -32.44 -27.44 16.54
N LEU A 11 -31.50 -28.40 16.62
CA LEU A 11 -30.08 -28.12 16.54
C LEU A 11 -29.63 -27.66 15.15
N LEU A 12 -30.30 -28.14 14.08
CA LEU A 12 -30.02 -27.73 12.72
C LEU A 12 -30.54 -26.32 12.38
N LEU A 13 -31.55 -25.84 13.13
CA LEU A 13 -32.09 -24.49 12.95
C LEU A 13 -31.33 -23.40 13.74
N MET A 14 -30.46 -23.80 14.67
CA MET A 14 -29.55 -22.90 15.39
C MET A 14 -28.20 -22.70 14.67
N GLY A 15 -28.12 -23.10 13.40
CA GLY A 15 -27.06 -22.68 12.49
C GLY A 15 -27.19 -21.18 12.26
N THR A 16 -26.86 -20.38 13.29
CA THR A 16 -26.61 -18.96 13.15
C THR A 16 -25.53 -18.83 12.11
N GLY A 17 -25.91 -18.38 10.93
CA GLY A 17 -24.99 -18.00 9.92
C GLY A 17 -24.02 -16.99 10.50
N VAL A 18 -22.82 -17.46 10.80
CA VAL A 18 -21.68 -16.59 10.99
C VAL A 18 -21.41 -16.03 9.61
N ASN A 19 -22.18 -15.02 9.24
CA ASN A 19 -21.81 -14.13 8.17
C ASN A 19 -20.60 -13.37 8.68
N ALA A 20 -19.45 -14.00 8.54
CA ALA A 20 -18.18 -13.30 8.64
C ALA A 20 -18.20 -12.26 7.52
N SER A 21 -18.64 -11.07 7.82
CA SER A 21 -18.51 -9.94 6.91
C SER A 21 -17.05 -9.45 6.94
N THR A 22 -16.16 -10.37 6.59
CA THR A 22 -14.72 -10.15 6.43
C THR A 22 -14.47 -8.96 5.50
N ARG A 23 -15.40 -8.70 4.59
CA ARG A 23 -15.31 -7.60 3.65
C ARG A 23 -15.53 -6.24 4.30
N GLU A 24 -16.52 -6.13 5.20
CA GLU A 24 -16.77 -4.89 5.96
C GLU A 24 -15.67 -4.61 6.98
N GLU A 25 -15.09 -5.65 7.54
CA GLU A 25 -14.01 -5.51 8.50
C GLU A 25 -12.70 -5.08 7.80
N ILE A 26 -12.42 -5.61 6.63
CA ILE A 26 -11.30 -5.19 5.79
C ILE A 26 -11.49 -3.74 5.32
N GLU A 27 -12.68 -3.35 4.95
CA GLU A 27 -12.98 -1.97 4.53
C GLU A 27 -12.82 -0.97 5.70
N ARG A 28 -13.20 -1.35 6.92
CA ARG A 28 -12.96 -0.54 8.12
C ARG A 28 -11.48 -0.39 8.46
N LEU A 29 -10.69 -1.45 8.28
CA LEU A 29 -9.25 -1.43 8.50
C LEU A 29 -8.51 -0.65 7.40
N TYR A 30 -9.02 -0.68 6.19
CA TYR A 30 -8.42 0.04 5.05
C TYR A 30 -8.79 1.53 5.03
N ASN A 31 -9.86 1.93 5.71
CA ASN A 31 -10.28 3.33 5.83
C ASN A 31 -10.27 3.81 7.29
N PRO A 32 -9.09 3.99 7.90
CA PRO A 32 -8.95 4.29 9.32
C PRO A 32 -9.55 5.65 9.74
N HIS A 33 -9.89 6.50 8.79
CA HIS A 33 -10.43 7.82 9.06
C HIS A 33 -11.96 7.93 8.92
N GLY A 34 -12.65 6.79 8.72
CA GLY A 34 -14.11 6.78 8.69
C GLY A 34 -14.74 7.68 7.64
N MET A 35 -13.97 8.09 6.63
CA MET A 35 -14.50 8.78 5.49
C MET A 35 -15.22 7.75 4.62
N ALA A 36 -16.48 7.49 4.97
CA ALA A 36 -17.39 6.94 3.99
C ALA A 36 -17.26 7.81 2.75
N ALA A 37 -16.88 7.20 1.64
CA ALA A 37 -16.94 7.88 0.36
C ALA A 37 -18.36 8.43 0.23
N PRO A 38 -18.57 9.74 0.12
CA PRO A 38 -19.90 10.27 -0.08
C PRO A 38 -20.36 9.78 -1.43
N SER A 39 -21.29 8.81 -1.40
CA SER A 39 -22.03 8.42 -2.56
C SER A 39 -22.74 9.67 -3.08
N GLY A 40 -22.21 10.22 -4.17
CA GLY A 40 -22.96 11.14 -5.01
C GLY A 40 -22.91 12.65 -4.73
N GLN A 41 -21.81 13.18 -4.27
CA GLN A 41 -21.58 14.62 -4.41
C GLN A 41 -20.55 14.88 -5.51
N LYS A 42 -21.06 15.43 -6.62
CA LYS A 42 -20.26 16.13 -7.62
C LYS A 42 -19.50 17.22 -6.88
N GLN A 43 -18.22 17.01 -6.68
CA GLN A 43 -17.30 18.02 -6.20
C GLN A 43 -17.20 19.09 -7.30
N PRO A 44 -17.45 20.37 -7.00
CA PRO A 44 -17.17 21.42 -7.97
C PRO A 44 -15.69 21.38 -8.33
N ALA A 45 -15.43 21.39 -9.60
CA ALA A 45 -14.09 21.45 -10.15
C ALA A 45 -13.51 22.84 -9.90
N ASP A 46 -12.91 23.05 -8.74
CA ASP A 46 -11.90 24.06 -8.50
C ASP A 46 -10.60 23.35 -8.14
N THR A 47 -10.12 22.66 -9.12
CA THR A 47 -8.79 22.12 -9.10
C THR A 47 -7.90 23.12 -9.82
N GLN A 48 -7.33 24.03 -9.05
CA GLN A 48 -6.06 24.60 -9.44
C GLN A 48 -5.12 23.41 -9.63
N GLY A 49 -4.74 23.21 -10.90
CA GLY A 49 -4.05 22.02 -11.33
C GLY A 49 -2.75 21.81 -10.56
N VAL A 50 -2.76 20.85 -9.67
CA VAL A 50 -1.55 20.08 -9.41
C VAL A 50 -1.26 19.36 -10.72
N GLN A 51 -0.49 20.00 -11.59
CA GLN A 51 0.10 19.34 -12.74
C GLN A 51 0.88 18.18 -12.17
N LYS A 52 0.34 16.97 -12.34
CA LYS A 52 1.08 15.74 -12.12
C LYS A 52 2.24 15.79 -13.10
N VAL A 53 3.38 16.34 -12.65
CA VAL A 53 4.60 16.35 -13.44
C VAL A 53 4.96 14.89 -13.66
N THR A 54 4.60 14.40 -14.82
CA THR A 54 5.00 13.05 -15.25
C THR A 54 6.50 13.13 -15.47
N PRO A 55 7.31 12.35 -14.72
CA PRO A 55 8.76 12.35 -14.91
C PRO A 55 9.09 11.99 -16.37
N ALA A 56 10.16 12.59 -16.89
CA ALA A 56 10.65 12.23 -18.20
C ALA A 56 10.96 10.73 -18.26
N PRO A 57 10.64 10.03 -19.36
CA PRO A 57 10.84 8.59 -19.44
C PRO A 57 12.32 8.24 -19.36
N ARG A 58 12.64 7.19 -18.61
CA ARG A 58 14.00 6.66 -18.40
C ARG A 58 14.05 5.21 -18.85
N TRP A 59 14.36 5.00 -20.13
CA TRP A 59 14.38 3.68 -20.74
C TRP A 59 15.62 2.88 -20.35
N PHE A 60 15.40 1.68 -19.89
CA PHE A 60 16.46 0.74 -19.52
C PHE A 60 16.23 -0.62 -20.19
N ARG A 61 17.31 -1.17 -20.80
CA ARG A 61 17.27 -2.48 -21.44
C ARG A 61 17.68 -3.57 -20.45
N LEU A 62 16.79 -4.51 -20.23
CA LEU A 62 17.03 -5.68 -19.39
C LEU A 62 17.89 -6.72 -20.11
N SER A 63 18.51 -7.64 -19.35
CA SER A 63 19.33 -8.73 -19.89
C SER A 63 18.55 -9.68 -20.82
N ASN A 64 17.23 -9.79 -20.65
CA ASN A 64 16.34 -10.58 -21.53
C ASN A 64 15.94 -9.85 -22.82
N GLY A 65 16.52 -8.68 -23.09
CA GLY A 65 16.25 -7.85 -24.26
C GLY A 65 15.01 -6.96 -24.19
N LYS A 66 14.21 -7.07 -23.14
CA LYS A 66 13.05 -6.18 -22.91
C LYS A 66 13.50 -4.80 -22.46
N THR A 67 12.75 -3.78 -22.87
CA THR A 67 12.96 -2.40 -22.43
C THR A 67 11.86 -1.99 -21.46
N VAL A 68 12.24 -1.35 -20.36
CA VAL A 68 11.33 -0.85 -19.33
C VAL A 68 11.57 0.63 -19.10
N ASN A 69 10.53 1.36 -18.74
CA ASN A 69 10.66 2.76 -18.32
C ASN A 69 10.85 2.80 -16.81
N LEU A 70 12.05 3.07 -16.34
CA LEU A 70 12.36 3.11 -14.91
C LEU A 70 11.71 4.29 -14.19
N ALA A 71 11.27 5.34 -14.89
CA ALA A 71 10.53 6.44 -14.27
C ALA A 71 9.19 6.00 -13.68
N ASP A 72 8.64 4.86 -14.15
CA ASP A 72 7.39 4.29 -13.63
C ASP A 72 7.61 3.34 -12.45
N TRP A 73 8.87 3.06 -12.11
CA TRP A 73 9.22 2.11 -11.05
C TRP A 73 9.42 2.81 -9.72
N LYS A 74 8.97 2.14 -8.66
CA LYS A 74 9.18 2.55 -7.28
C LYS A 74 9.83 1.44 -6.50
N VAL A 75 10.88 1.76 -5.77
CA VAL A 75 11.51 0.90 -4.78
C VAL A 75 10.99 1.32 -3.41
N VAL A 76 10.37 0.40 -2.69
CA VAL A 76 9.99 0.63 -1.29
C VAL A 76 11.16 0.22 -0.41
N LEU A 77 11.72 1.18 0.31
CA LEU A 77 12.82 0.97 1.23
C LEU A 77 12.30 0.93 2.65
N PHE A 78 12.47 -0.20 3.33
CA PHE A 78 12.22 -0.28 4.77
C PHE A 78 13.52 0.01 5.52
N MET A 79 13.50 1.00 6.39
CA MET A 79 14.69 1.49 7.08
C MET A 79 14.42 1.72 8.57
N GLN A 80 15.50 1.77 9.35
CA GLN A 80 15.52 2.18 10.75
C GLN A 80 16.71 3.08 11.00
N ARG A 81 16.52 4.12 11.80
CA ARG A 81 17.61 5.04 12.16
C ARG A 81 18.77 4.35 12.88
N SER A 82 18.48 3.34 13.70
CA SER A 82 19.48 2.58 14.44
C SER A 82 20.19 1.49 13.64
N CYS A 83 19.85 1.31 12.36
CA CYS A 83 20.38 0.25 11.51
C CYS A 83 21.71 0.68 10.86
N PRO A 84 22.88 0.12 11.26
CA PRO A 84 24.17 0.51 10.68
C PRO A 84 24.28 0.21 9.18
N TRP A 85 23.66 -0.87 8.73
CA TRP A 85 23.64 -1.27 7.31
C TRP A 85 22.79 -0.34 6.46
N CYS A 86 21.69 0.19 7.02
CA CYS A 86 20.86 1.18 6.34
C CYS A 86 21.67 2.44 6.05
N HIS A 87 22.45 2.95 7.01
CA HIS A 87 23.30 4.11 6.81
C HIS A 87 24.35 3.96 5.71
N GLN A 88 24.76 2.73 5.43
CA GLN A 88 25.69 2.45 4.33
C GLN A 88 24.96 2.26 3.00
N PHE A 89 23.80 1.60 3.02
CA PHE A 89 23.04 1.25 1.83
C PHE A 89 22.20 2.41 1.30
N ASP A 90 21.53 3.15 2.17
CA ASP A 90 20.54 4.15 1.81
C ASP A 90 21.11 5.27 0.92
N PRO A 91 22.33 5.82 1.17
CA PRO A 91 22.94 6.78 0.26
C PRO A 91 23.24 6.19 -1.12
N VAL A 92 23.67 4.94 -1.17
CA VAL A 92 23.97 4.24 -2.44
C VAL A 92 22.69 4.04 -3.23
N LEU A 93 21.61 3.60 -2.58
CA LEU A 93 20.32 3.44 -3.22
C LEU A 93 19.80 4.77 -3.79
N LYS A 94 19.92 5.85 -3.04
CA LYS A 94 19.54 7.19 -3.48
C LYS A 94 20.32 7.62 -4.73
N GLN A 95 21.62 7.39 -4.74
CA GLN A 95 22.47 7.71 -5.89
C GLN A 95 22.09 6.87 -7.12
N VAL A 96 21.88 5.56 -6.95
CA VAL A 96 21.50 4.66 -8.03
C VAL A 96 20.11 5.04 -8.58
N ALA A 97 19.17 5.38 -7.71
CA ALA A 97 17.84 5.85 -8.11
C ALA A 97 17.91 7.10 -8.98
N GLN A 98 18.75 8.07 -8.61
CA GLN A 98 18.98 9.27 -9.42
C GLN A 98 19.63 8.95 -10.76
N GLN A 99 20.60 8.04 -10.78
CA GLN A 99 21.28 7.63 -12.00
C GLN A 99 20.36 6.94 -12.99
N TYR A 100 19.54 6.02 -12.53
CA TYR A 100 18.66 5.19 -13.37
C TYR A 100 17.26 5.77 -13.56
N GLY A 101 16.81 6.67 -12.69
CA GLY A 101 15.57 7.41 -12.83
C GLY A 101 14.33 6.75 -12.24
N PHE A 102 14.49 5.71 -11.41
CA PHE A 102 13.38 5.20 -10.60
C PHE A 102 13.23 6.01 -9.30
N SER A 103 12.06 5.97 -8.69
CA SER A 103 11.80 6.62 -7.41
C SER A 103 12.01 5.68 -6.23
N VAL A 104 12.46 6.22 -5.10
CA VAL A 104 12.53 5.49 -3.83
C VAL A 104 11.43 6.03 -2.92
N PHE A 105 10.70 5.12 -2.30
CA PHE A 105 9.73 5.42 -1.25
C PHE A 105 10.29 4.88 0.07
N PRO A 106 10.90 5.74 0.88
CA PRO A 106 11.46 5.32 2.17
C PRO A 106 10.33 5.16 3.18
N TYR A 107 10.37 4.05 3.92
CA TYR A 107 9.43 3.72 4.97
C TYR A 107 10.19 3.38 6.25
N THR A 108 10.04 4.20 7.28
CA THR A 108 10.73 3.97 8.53
C THR A 108 9.92 3.05 9.45
N LEU A 109 10.62 2.15 10.14
CA LEU A 109 10.02 1.24 11.12
C LEU A 109 9.99 1.85 12.53
N ASP A 110 10.80 2.89 12.77
CA ASP A 110 10.91 3.59 14.07
C ASP A 110 10.42 5.04 14.02
N GLY A 111 9.84 5.46 12.90
CA GLY A 111 9.34 6.82 12.71
C GLY A 111 10.43 7.88 12.55
N GLN A 112 11.65 7.48 12.26
CA GLN A 112 12.78 8.39 12.10
C GLN A 112 13.53 8.12 10.80
N GLY A 113 13.67 9.17 9.99
CA GLY A 113 14.51 9.14 8.80
C GLY A 113 16.02 9.17 9.14
N ASP A 114 16.85 8.98 8.13
CA ASP A 114 18.30 9.11 8.22
C ASP A 114 18.82 10.28 7.37
N ALA A 115 20.16 10.37 7.22
CA ALA A 115 20.78 11.43 6.42
C ALA A 115 20.47 11.33 4.93
N ALA A 116 20.20 10.12 4.39
CA ALA A 116 19.85 9.93 2.99
C ALA A 116 18.38 10.25 2.72
N PHE A 117 17.49 9.86 3.65
CA PHE A 117 16.04 10.04 3.58
C PHE A 117 15.50 10.67 4.88
N PRO A 118 15.77 11.96 5.10
CA PRO A 118 15.36 12.63 6.33
C PRO A 118 13.84 12.83 6.43
N GLU A 119 13.15 12.74 5.30
CA GLU A 119 11.69 12.87 5.18
C GLU A 119 10.92 11.57 5.45
N ALA A 120 11.61 10.46 5.68
CA ALA A 120 11.01 9.14 5.86
C ALA A 120 10.22 9.01 7.17
#